data_4f28f0b042499ec3c02ea6fcf79312fb
#
_entry.id   4f28f0b042499ec3c02ea6fcf79312fb
#
_cell.length_a   1.000
_cell.length_b   1.000
_cell.length_c   1.000
_cell.angle_alpha   90.00
_cell.angle_beta   90.00
_cell.angle_gamma   90.00
#
_symmetry.space_group_name_H-M   'P 1'
#
loop_
_entity.id
_entity.type
_entity.pdbx_description
1 polymer ?
#
loop_
_entity_poly.entity_id
_entity_poly.type
_entity_poly.pdbx_seq_one_letter_code
_entity_poly.pdbx_strand_id
1 'polypeptide(L)'
;MSQIIIAVCVVIISSGLGWALFHFLTKHMRGQKLQKASHGLSVCQQIFDLSDQVSSTQMPRELRRGLVLIANGHLQHVETIQPEHPLLPYMRAKLGRLNKIPRHHFDTKPRNKNDRKLASSRLTQLAGIIEVAVNRGEIDDRDGNLARASAQVTARQVEVENARQASKDAENMQAFTQALKFAYHAQSLCAKLPPLIRETLTNAVEADIARLKEHAANPTQIAV
;
A
#
# COMPACT_ATOMS: atom_id res chain seq x y z
N MET A 1 52.88 -7.31 -51.03
CA MET A 1 52.90 -7.81 -49.60
C MET A 1 52.32 -6.84 -48.59
N SER A 2 52.53 -5.53 -48.66
CA SER A 2 51.99 -4.56 -47.66
C SER A 2 50.45 -4.47 -47.58
N GLN A 3 49.73 -4.59 -48.69
CA GLN A 3 48.27 -4.51 -48.72
C GLN A 3 47.57 -5.68 -48.00
N ILE A 4 48.13 -6.89 -48.07
CA ILE A 4 47.62 -8.06 -47.38
C ILE A 4 47.82 -7.94 -45.88
N ILE A 5 48.95 -7.42 -45.43
CA ILE A 5 49.21 -7.17 -43.99
C ILE A 5 48.25 -6.15 -43.41
N ILE A 6 48.00 -5.06 -44.14
CA ILE A 6 47.04 -4.03 -43.73
C ILE A 6 45.62 -4.59 -43.62
N ALA A 7 45.17 -5.40 -44.61
CA ALA A 7 43.87 -6.04 -44.60
C ALA A 7 43.68 -6.99 -43.41
N VAL A 8 44.70 -7.81 -43.10
CA VAL A 8 44.68 -8.69 -41.95
C VAL A 8 44.64 -7.91 -40.62
N CYS A 9 45.43 -6.85 -40.49
CA CYS A 9 45.39 -6.02 -39.30
C CYS A 9 44.04 -5.34 -39.08
N VAL A 10 43.39 -4.84 -40.16
CA VAL A 10 42.03 -4.24 -40.07
C VAL A 10 41.01 -5.29 -39.63
N VAL A 11 41.07 -6.52 -40.13
CA VAL A 11 40.14 -7.60 -39.73
C VAL A 11 40.37 -7.98 -38.27
N ILE A 12 41.58 -8.07 -37.79
CA ILE A 12 41.88 -8.39 -36.37
C ILE A 12 41.43 -7.28 -35.45
N ILE A 13 41.65 -6.02 -35.80
CA ILE A 13 41.24 -4.87 -34.98
C ILE A 13 39.71 -4.75 -34.94
N SER A 14 39.05 -4.93 -36.10
CA SER A 14 37.58 -4.85 -36.15
C SER A 14 36.91 -6.00 -35.42
N SER A 15 37.44 -7.23 -35.49
CA SER A 15 36.95 -8.38 -34.73
C SER A 15 37.18 -8.24 -33.23
N GLY A 16 38.35 -7.72 -32.81
CA GLY A 16 38.66 -7.43 -31.41
C GLY A 16 37.79 -6.35 -30.82
N LEU A 17 37.57 -5.24 -31.55
CA LEU A 17 36.65 -4.19 -31.15
C LEU A 17 35.20 -4.68 -31.08
N GLY A 18 34.78 -5.45 -32.07
CA GLY A 18 33.43 -6.07 -32.09
C GLY A 18 33.21 -6.99 -30.89
N TRP A 19 34.20 -7.83 -30.57
CA TRP A 19 34.11 -8.72 -29.40
C TRP A 19 34.11 -7.93 -28.07
N ALA A 20 34.96 -6.92 -27.91
CA ALA A 20 35.00 -6.07 -26.74
C ALA A 20 33.68 -5.31 -26.52
N LEU A 21 33.12 -4.74 -27.61
CA LEU A 21 31.80 -4.07 -27.59
C LEU A 21 30.67 -5.05 -27.22
N PHE A 22 30.68 -6.24 -27.82
CA PHE A 22 29.70 -7.29 -27.50
C PHE A 22 29.79 -7.71 -26.03
N HIS A 23 31.00 -7.91 -25.53
CA HIS A 23 31.19 -8.27 -24.12
C HIS A 23 30.79 -7.15 -23.15
N PHE A 24 31.11 -5.90 -23.49
CA PHE A 24 30.68 -4.73 -22.73
C PHE A 24 29.16 -4.58 -22.72
N LEU A 25 28.50 -4.68 -23.87
CA LEU A 25 27.05 -4.59 -23.98
C LEU A 25 26.35 -5.72 -23.22
N THR A 26 26.84 -6.96 -23.35
CA THR A 26 26.26 -8.11 -22.62
C THR A 26 26.42 -7.97 -21.10
N LYS A 27 27.59 -7.49 -20.64
CA LYS A 27 27.82 -7.22 -19.22
C LYS A 27 26.93 -6.09 -18.71
N HIS A 28 26.78 -5.02 -19.48
CA HIS A 28 25.92 -3.88 -19.14
C HIS A 28 24.43 -4.30 -19.08
N MET A 29 23.95 -5.02 -20.09
CA MET A 29 22.59 -5.55 -20.12
C MET A 29 22.31 -6.52 -18.97
N ARG A 30 23.28 -7.37 -18.60
CA ARG A 30 23.19 -8.28 -17.46
C ARG A 30 23.09 -7.49 -16.14
N GLY A 31 23.90 -6.44 -15.99
CA GLY A 31 23.84 -5.53 -14.84
C GLY A 31 22.47 -4.86 -14.70
N GLN A 32 21.92 -4.33 -15.79
CA GLN A 32 20.58 -3.72 -15.78
C GLN A 32 19.46 -4.72 -15.45
N LYS A 33 19.52 -5.95 -15.96
CA LYS A 33 18.56 -7.01 -15.62
C LYS A 33 18.61 -7.34 -14.13
N LEU A 34 19.80 -7.50 -13.57
CA LEU A 34 19.98 -7.77 -12.13
C LEU A 34 19.47 -6.62 -11.26
N GLN A 35 19.70 -5.38 -11.68
CA GLN A 35 19.18 -4.21 -10.97
C GLN A 35 17.65 -4.15 -11.01
N LYS A 36 17.02 -4.46 -12.14
CA LYS A 36 15.55 -4.55 -12.25
C LYS A 36 14.99 -5.68 -11.38
N ALA A 37 15.65 -6.84 -11.34
CA ALA A 37 15.23 -7.94 -10.47
C ALA A 37 15.32 -7.56 -8.99
N SER A 38 16.42 -6.93 -8.56
CA SER A 38 16.59 -6.43 -7.19
C SER A 38 15.53 -5.37 -6.84
N HIS A 39 15.23 -4.45 -7.75
CA HIS A 39 14.15 -3.47 -7.55
C HIS A 39 12.79 -4.16 -7.41
N GLY A 40 12.47 -5.14 -8.26
CA GLY A 40 11.22 -5.90 -8.17
C GLY A 40 11.05 -6.62 -6.84
N LEU A 41 12.11 -7.25 -6.32
CA LEU A 41 12.11 -7.86 -5.00
C LEU A 41 11.89 -6.83 -3.88
N SER A 42 12.52 -5.66 -3.98
CA SER A 42 12.34 -4.57 -3.01
C SER A 42 10.89 -4.08 -2.98
N VAL A 43 10.25 -3.89 -4.14
CA VAL A 43 8.83 -3.51 -4.24
C VAL A 43 7.94 -4.59 -3.61
N CYS A 44 8.18 -5.87 -3.93
CA CYS A 44 7.44 -6.97 -3.31
C CYS A 44 7.60 -6.98 -1.79
N GLN A 45 8.82 -6.82 -1.28
CA GLN A 45 9.09 -6.76 0.15
C GLN A 45 8.31 -5.62 0.81
N GLN A 46 8.35 -4.42 0.22
CA GLN A 46 7.61 -3.27 0.73
C GLN A 46 6.10 -3.50 0.75
N ILE A 47 5.52 -4.08 -0.32
CA ILE A 47 4.10 -4.45 -0.37
C ILE A 47 3.77 -5.42 0.77
N PHE A 48 4.57 -6.47 0.97
CA PHE A 48 4.29 -7.48 1.98
C PHE A 48 4.44 -6.92 3.40
N ASP A 49 5.48 -6.14 3.67
CA ASP A 49 5.72 -5.55 4.99
C ASP A 49 4.61 -4.57 5.38
N LEU A 50 4.16 -3.72 4.44
CA LEU A 50 3.03 -2.83 4.67
C LEU A 50 1.71 -3.61 4.83
N SER A 51 1.51 -4.65 4.01
CA SER A 51 0.30 -5.49 4.07
C SER A 51 0.22 -6.29 5.38
N ASP A 52 1.34 -6.80 5.88
CA ASP A 52 1.41 -7.52 7.17
C ASP A 52 1.09 -6.58 8.36
N GLN A 53 1.33 -5.27 8.19
CA GLN A 53 1.06 -4.25 9.19
C GLN A 53 -0.37 -3.70 9.14
N VAL A 54 -1.07 -3.86 8.01
CA VAL A 54 -2.50 -3.55 7.90
C VAL A 54 -3.29 -4.80 8.26
N SER A 55 -4.24 -4.68 9.21
CA SER A 55 -5.10 -5.81 9.55
C SER A 55 -5.78 -6.36 8.28
N SER A 56 -5.84 -7.68 8.17
CA SER A 56 -6.50 -8.33 7.02
C SER A 56 -7.97 -7.92 6.86
N THR A 57 -8.62 -7.52 7.95
CA THR A 57 -10.01 -7.01 7.96
C THR A 57 -10.10 -5.54 7.50
N GLN A 58 -8.99 -4.79 7.55
CA GLN A 58 -8.93 -3.39 7.13
C GLN A 58 -8.43 -3.21 5.69
N MET A 59 -8.10 -4.31 5.01
CA MET A 59 -7.63 -4.26 3.63
C MET A 59 -8.77 -4.61 2.66
N PRO A 60 -9.29 -3.63 1.88
CA PRO A 60 -10.33 -3.87 0.90
C PRO A 60 -9.90 -4.88 -0.18
N ARG A 61 -10.88 -5.54 -0.78
CA ARG A 61 -10.66 -6.55 -1.81
C ARG A 61 -9.93 -5.97 -3.04
N GLU A 62 -10.34 -4.79 -3.48
CA GLU A 62 -9.79 -4.10 -4.64
C GLU A 62 -8.33 -3.73 -4.43
N LEU A 63 -8.00 -3.17 -3.25
CA LEU A 63 -6.63 -2.87 -2.86
C LEU A 63 -5.77 -4.14 -2.87
N ARG A 64 -6.25 -5.20 -2.23
CA ARG A 64 -5.55 -6.48 -2.17
C ARG A 64 -5.29 -7.05 -3.57
N ARG A 65 -6.30 -7.03 -4.44
CA ARG A 65 -6.18 -7.48 -5.82
C ARG A 65 -5.11 -6.69 -6.58
N GLY A 66 -5.12 -5.38 -6.48
CA GLY A 66 -4.11 -4.52 -7.11
C GLY A 66 -2.69 -4.85 -6.64
N LEU A 67 -2.49 -5.00 -5.32
CA LEU A 67 -1.20 -5.37 -4.75
C LEU A 67 -0.72 -6.76 -5.18
N VAL A 68 -1.63 -7.73 -5.28
CA VAL A 68 -1.32 -9.09 -5.76
C VAL A 68 -0.89 -9.04 -7.22
N LEU A 69 -1.55 -8.27 -8.08
CA LEU A 69 -1.19 -8.13 -9.49
C LEU A 69 0.21 -7.53 -9.64
N ILE A 70 0.51 -6.44 -8.94
CA ILE A 70 1.83 -5.79 -8.97
C ILE A 70 2.91 -6.75 -8.47
N ALA A 71 2.73 -7.34 -7.29
CA ALA A 71 3.72 -8.25 -6.71
C ALA A 71 3.94 -9.49 -7.58
N ASN A 72 2.87 -10.05 -8.17
CA ASN A 72 2.99 -11.20 -9.07
C ASN A 72 3.78 -10.85 -10.34
N GLY A 73 3.52 -9.68 -10.95
CA GLY A 73 4.26 -9.21 -12.12
C GLY A 73 5.76 -9.06 -11.84
N HIS A 74 6.13 -8.44 -10.72
CA HIS A 74 7.52 -8.33 -10.31
C HIS A 74 8.17 -9.70 -10.04
N LEU A 75 7.49 -10.61 -9.34
CA LEU A 75 8.04 -11.95 -9.05
C LEU A 75 8.22 -12.77 -10.32
N GLN A 76 7.29 -12.73 -11.27
CA GLN A 76 7.43 -13.38 -12.58
C GLN A 76 8.64 -12.83 -13.34
N HIS A 77 8.85 -11.52 -13.31
CA HIS A 77 10.01 -10.90 -13.93
C HIS A 77 11.33 -11.35 -13.28
N VAL A 78 11.38 -11.43 -11.95
CA VAL A 78 12.55 -11.95 -11.21
C VAL A 78 12.80 -13.41 -11.56
N GLU A 79 11.79 -14.26 -11.60
CA GLU A 79 11.89 -15.67 -11.98
C GLU A 79 12.47 -15.84 -13.39
N THR A 80 12.10 -14.97 -14.34
CA THR A 80 12.64 -14.99 -15.69
C THR A 80 14.15 -14.66 -15.73
N ILE A 81 14.62 -13.79 -14.83
CA ILE A 81 16.03 -13.34 -14.81
C ILE A 81 16.89 -14.23 -13.92
N GLN A 82 16.35 -14.64 -12.78
CA GLN A 82 17.03 -15.39 -11.73
C GLN A 82 16.11 -16.45 -11.13
N PRO A 83 15.82 -17.56 -11.82
CA PRO A 83 14.87 -18.58 -11.38
C PRO A 83 15.24 -19.24 -10.03
N GLU A 84 16.53 -19.29 -9.71
CA GLU A 84 17.04 -19.87 -8.46
C GLU A 84 17.29 -18.84 -7.35
N HIS A 85 16.71 -17.63 -7.45
CA HIS A 85 16.94 -16.61 -6.43
C HIS A 85 16.39 -17.08 -5.07
N PRO A 86 17.21 -17.06 -3.98
CA PRO A 86 16.87 -17.71 -2.71
C PRO A 86 15.63 -17.12 -2.02
N LEU A 87 15.26 -15.88 -2.30
CA LEU A 87 14.06 -15.23 -1.74
C LEU A 87 12.76 -15.56 -2.47
N LEU A 88 12.80 -16.12 -3.68
CA LEU A 88 11.60 -16.40 -4.47
C LEU A 88 10.59 -17.30 -3.75
N PRO A 89 10.97 -18.45 -3.15
CA PRO A 89 10.02 -19.30 -2.46
C PRO A 89 9.32 -18.56 -1.30
N TYR A 90 10.08 -17.78 -0.54
CA TYR A 90 9.55 -16.96 0.56
C TYR A 90 8.56 -15.91 0.06
N MET A 91 8.92 -15.17 -0.99
CA MET A 91 8.07 -14.12 -1.59
C MET A 91 6.79 -14.73 -2.19
N ARG A 92 6.88 -15.90 -2.84
CA ARG A 92 5.71 -16.63 -3.36
C ARG A 92 4.77 -17.08 -2.24
N ALA A 93 5.32 -17.54 -1.12
CA ALA A 93 4.52 -17.88 0.05
C ALA A 93 3.79 -16.64 0.63
N LYS A 94 4.46 -15.49 0.70
CA LYS A 94 3.87 -14.21 1.11
C LYS A 94 2.76 -13.78 0.14
N LEU A 95 2.99 -13.84 -1.17
CA LEU A 95 1.99 -13.57 -2.19
C LEU A 95 0.75 -14.48 -2.04
N GLY A 96 0.96 -15.77 -1.80
CA GLY A 96 -0.11 -16.72 -1.55
C GLY A 96 -0.96 -16.35 -0.32
N ARG A 97 -0.34 -15.83 0.76
CA ARG A 97 -1.07 -15.32 1.93
C ARG A 97 -1.86 -14.05 1.61
N LEU A 98 -1.25 -13.11 0.91
CA LEU A 98 -1.92 -11.87 0.49
C LEU A 98 -3.12 -12.17 -0.42
N ASN A 99 -3.04 -13.17 -1.28
CA ASN A 99 -4.11 -13.56 -2.19
C ASN A 99 -5.27 -14.31 -1.49
N LYS A 100 -5.04 -14.89 -0.31
CA LYS A 100 -6.10 -15.53 0.48
C LYS A 100 -7.01 -14.45 1.08
N ILE A 101 -8.17 -14.27 0.47
CA ILE A 101 -9.19 -13.32 0.93
C ILE A 101 -9.90 -13.92 2.14
N PRO A 102 -9.85 -13.28 3.32
CA PRO A 102 -10.72 -13.65 4.41
C PRO A 102 -12.17 -13.44 3.97
N ARG A 103 -13.03 -14.43 4.16
CA ARG A 103 -14.48 -14.32 3.86
C ARG A 103 -15.24 -13.43 4.87
N HIS A 104 -14.53 -12.71 5.74
CA HIS A 104 -15.12 -11.93 6.83
C HIS A 104 -15.39 -10.49 6.40
N HIS A 105 -16.38 -9.90 7.06
CA HIS A 105 -16.78 -8.51 6.86
C HIS A 105 -15.59 -7.57 7.00
N PHE A 106 -15.54 -6.60 6.09
CA PHE A 106 -14.64 -5.47 6.16
C PHE A 106 -14.91 -4.69 7.45
N ASP A 107 -13.91 -4.60 8.31
CA ASP A 107 -13.99 -3.87 9.59
C ASP A 107 -12.88 -2.83 9.65
N THR A 108 -13.28 -1.56 9.73
CA THR A 108 -12.35 -0.42 9.85
C THR A 108 -11.91 -0.18 11.28
N LYS A 109 -12.49 -0.91 12.26
CA LYS A 109 -12.15 -0.71 13.67
C LYS A 109 -10.74 -1.22 13.98
N PRO A 110 -9.86 -0.36 14.51
CA PRO A 110 -8.51 -0.76 14.88
C PRO A 110 -8.55 -1.69 16.11
N ARG A 111 -7.71 -2.72 16.10
CA ARG A 111 -7.67 -3.71 17.19
C ARG A 111 -7.00 -3.18 18.45
N ASN A 112 -6.03 -2.28 18.30
CA ASN A 112 -5.32 -1.69 19.43
C ASN A 112 -4.94 -0.23 19.16
N LYS A 113 -4.46 0.48 20.20
CA LYS A 113 -4.13 1.91 20.14
C LYS A 113 -2.98 2.24 19.17
N ASN A 114 -2.03 1.33 18.96
CA ASN A 114 -0.91 1.51 18.04
C ASN A 114 -1.33 1.30 16.59
N ASP A 115 -2.21 0.32 16.32
CA ASP A 115 -2.76 0.08 14.98
C ASP A 115 -3.56 1.28 14.48
N ARG A 116 -4.24 2.00 15.39
CA ARG A 116 -5.05 3.18 15.08
C ARG A 116 -4.25 4.26 14.35
N LYS A 117 -3.06 4.60 14.88
CA LYS A 117 -2.26 5.71 14.34
C LYS A 117 -1.56 5.37 13.03
N LEU A 118 -1.30 4.10 12.78
CA LEU A 118 -0.45 3.64 11.69
C LEU A 118 -1.24 3.11 10.49
N ALA A 119 -2.45 2.58 10.70
CA ALA A 119 -3.23 1.92 9.64
C ALA A 119 -3.57 2.87 8.48
N SER A 120 -4.03 4.10 8.76
CA SER A 120 -4.32 5.09 7.71
C SER A 120 -3.08 5.47 6.91
N SER A 121 -1.96 5.74 7.59
CA SER A 121 -0.68 6.06 6.94
C SER A 121 -0.20 4.93 6.03
N ARG A 122 -0.34 3.68 6.45
CA ARG A 122 0.07 2.49 5.67
C ARG A 122 -0.81 2.25 4.47
N LEU A 123 -2.13 2.44 4.61
CA LEU A 123 -3.06 2.38 3.48
C LEU A 123 -2.73 3.47 2.46
N THR A 124 -2.37 4.67 2.90
CA THR A 124 -1.92 5.75 2.02
C THR A 124 -0.60 5.40 1.31
N GLN A 125 0.35 4.77 2.00
CA GLN A 125 1.59 4.29 1.37
C GLN A 125 1.33 3.20 0.33
N LEU A 126 0.44 2.24 0.62
CA LEU A 126 0.03 1.23 -0.35
C LEU A 126 -0.66 1.86 -1.58
N ALA A 127 -1.49 2.88 -1.38
CA ALA A 127 -2.08 3.64 -2.49
C ALA A 127 -1.00 4.31 -3.36
N GLY A 128 0.07 4.85 -2.75
CA GLY A 128 1.21 5.43 -3.45
C GLY A 128 1.99 4.39 -4.28
N ILE A 129 2.18 3.18 -3.78
CA ILE A 129 2.80 2.08 -4.55
C ILE A 129 1.97 1.76 -5.79
N ILE A 130 0.64 1.67 -5.64
CA ILE A 130 -0.26 1.42 -6.77
C ILE A 130 -0.19 2.55 -7.79
N GLU A 131 -0.17 3.81 -7.35
CA GLU A 131 -0.05 4.97 -8.24
C GLU A 131 1.23 4.93 -9.06
N VAL A 132 2.36 4.60 -8.45
CA VAL A 132 3.63 4.42 -9.17
C VAL A 132 3.56 3.27 -10.16
N ALA A 133 2.93 2.15 -9.81
CA ALA A 133 2.76 1.00 -10.68
C ALA A 133 1.85 1.31 -11.89
N VAL A 134 0.76 2.07 -11.69
CA VAL A 134 -0.09 2.57 -12.79
C VAL A 134 0.72 3.47 -13.74
N ASN A 135 1.43 4.45 -13.19
CA ASN A 135 2.23 5.37 -13.99
C ASN A 135 3.35 4.69 -14.79
N ARG A 136 3.79 3.49 -14.37
CA ARG A 136 4.78 2.67 -15.07
C ARG A 136 4.17 1.62 -16.00
N GLY A 137 2.85 1.51 -16.06
CA GLY A 137 2.16 0.47 -16.83
C GLY A 137 2.36 -0.95 -16.28
N GLU A 138 2.70 -1.09 -14.98
CA GLU A 138 2.88 -2.38 -14.31
C GLU A 138 1.54 -3.03 -13.92
N ILE A 139 0.48 -2.25 -13.88
CA ILE A 139 -0.90 -2.67 -13.65
C ILE A 139 -1.83 -1.89 -14.59
N ASP A 140 -2.93 -2.49 -15.02
CA ASP A 140 -3.96 -1.83 -15.82
C ASP A 140 -4.56 -0.62 -15.09
N ASP A 141 -4.80 0.47 -15.83
CA ASP A 141 -5.31 1.74 -15.28
C ASP A 141 -6.61 1.58 -14.50
N ARG A 142 -7.51 0.71 -14.97
CA ARG A 142 -8.79 0.48 -14.31
C ARG A 142 -8.61 -0.22 -12.96
N ASP A 143 -7.87 -1.33 -12.94
CA ASP A 143 -7.61 -2.10 -11.72
C ASP A 143 -6.77 -1.28 -10.73
N GLY A 144 -5.78 -0.54 -11.21
CA GLY A 144 -4.94 0.33 -10.41
C GLY A 144 -5.73 1.49 -9.78
N ASN A 145 -6.55 2.19 -10.56
CA ASN A 145 -7.36 3.30 -10.06
C ASN A 145 -8.42 2.83 -9.05
N LEU A 146 -9.04 1.66 -9.26
CA LEU A 146 -9.97 1.07 -8.27
C LEU A 146 -9.25 0.72 -6.97
N ALA A 147 -8.09 0.09 -7.06
CA ALA A 147 -7.30 -0.28 -5.89
C ALA A 147 -6.84 0.95 -5.10
N ARG A 148 -6.34 1.99 -5.79
CA ARG A 148 -5.92 3.25 -5.18
C ARG A 148 -7.09 3.97 -4.51
N ALA A 149 -8.21 4.13 -5.20
CA ALA A 149 -9.40 4.77 -4.64
C ALA A 149 -9.90 4.02 -3.40
N SER A 150 -9.94 2.69 -3.45
CA SER A 150 -10.33 1.85 -2.34
C SER A 150 -9.42 2.02 -1.12
N ALA A 151 -8.09 2.08 -1.33
CA ALA A 151 -7.12 2.35 -0.27
C ALA A 151 -7.32 3.73 0.37
N GLN A 152 -7.52 4.77 -0.43
CA GLN A 152 -7.72 6.14 0.05
C GLN A 152 -9.02 6.29 0.83
N VAL A 153 -10.11 5.70 0.34
CA VAL A 153 -11.40 5.70 1.04
C VAL A 153 -11.27 4.99 2.38
N THR A 154 -10.63 3.82 2.41
CA THR A 154 -10.43 3.05 3.63
C THR A 154 -9.53 3.78 4.63
N ALA A 155 -8.45 4.42 4.18
CA ALA A 155 -7.60 5.23 5.04
C ALA A 155 -8.40 6.32 5.75
N ARG A 156 -9.28 7.02 5.03
CA ARG A 156 -10.16 8.05 5.61
C ARG A 156 -11.21 7.48 6.56
N GLN A 157 -11.78 6.31 6.26
CA GLN A 157 -12.69 5.62 7.19
C GLN A 157 -12.00 5.30 8.51
N VAL A 158 -10.76 4.78 8.44
CA VAL A 158 -9.94 4.50 9.62
C VAL A 158 -9.66 5.79 10.41
N GLU A 159 -9.41 6.92 9.75
CA GLU A 159 -9.24 8.21 10.43
C GLU A 159 -10.50 8.67 11.17
N VAL A 160 -11.68 8.54 10.56
CA VAL A 160 -12.97 8.84 11.22
C VAL A 160 -13.16 7.96 12.44
N GLU A 161 -12.96 6.65 12.32
CA GLU A 161 -13.10 5.72 13.44
C GLU A 161 -12.07 5.97 14.56
N ASN A 162 -10.85 6.37 14.19
CA ASN A 162 -9.84 6.79 15.17
C ASN A 162 -10.28 8.03 15.96
N ALA A 163 -10.84 9.04 15.28
CA ALA A 163 -11.33 10.24 15.92
C ALA A 163 -12.56 9.95 16.82
N ARG A 164 -13.48 9.07 16.37
CA ARG A 164 -14.61 8.61 17.19
C ARG A 164 -14.17 7.86 18.43
N GLN A 165 -13.16 6.99 18.28
CA GLN A 165 -12.65 6.26 19.44
C GLN A 165 -11.92 7.19 20.42
N ALA A 166 -11.15 8.16 19.92
CA ALA A 166 -10.53 9.18 20.79
C ALA A 166 -11.59 10.00 21.55
N SER A 167 -12.74 10.26 20.92
CA SER A 167 -13.88 10.88 21.55
C SER A 167 -14.45 10.04 22.69
N LYS A 168 -14.64 8.73 22.48
CA LYS A 168 -15.11 7.80 23.50
C LYS A 168 -14.09 7.63 24.63
N ASP A 169 -12.80 7.56 24.32
CA ASP A 169 -11.76 7.48 25.32
C ASP A 169 -11.76 8.73 26.23
N ALA A 170 -11.97 9.94 25.68
CA ALA A 170 -12.10 11.18 26.40
C ALA A 170 -13.41 11.26 27.23
N GLU A 171 -14.52 10.76 26.67
CA GLU A 171 -15.80 10.62 27.39
C GLU A 171 -15.65 9.75 28.63
N ASN A 172 -15.00 8.58 28.50
CA ASN A 172 -14.74 7.66 29.60
C ASN A 172 -13.86 8.29 30.70
N MET A 173 -13.05 9.29 30.35
CA MET A 173 -12.26 10.09 31.29
C MET A 173 -13.02 11.31 31.81
N GLN A 174 -14.31 11.44 31.53
CA GLN A 174 -15.15 12.59 31.88
C GLN A 174 -14.68 13.94 31.29
N ALA A 175 -13.81 13.89 30.27
CA ALA A 175 -13.28 15.06 29.57
C ALA A 175 -14.19 15.48 28.42
N PHE A 176 -15.45 15.85 28.69
CA PHE A 176 -16.50 16.06 27.70
C PHE A 176 -16.17 17.13 26.66
N THR A 177 -15.51 18.23 27.06
CA THR A 177 -15.04 19.25 26.12
C THR A 177 -14.06 18.70 25.09
N GLN A 178 -13.16 17.81 25.52
CA GLN A 178 -12.19 17.17 24.64
C GLN A 178 -12.86 16.10 23.78
N ALA A 179 -13.79 15.33 24.33
CA ALA A 179 -14.59 14.37 23.60
C ALA A 179 -15.36 15.03 22.44
N LEU A 180 -16.02 16.16 22.70
CA LEU A 180 -16.71 16.95 21.66
C LEU A 180 -15.76 17.45 20.56
N LYS A 181 -14.54 17.92 20.92
CA LYS A 181 -13.53 18.30 19.89
C LYS A 181 -13.19 17.16 18.96
N PHE A 182 -12.99 15.94 19.49
CA PHE A 182 -12.70 14.75 18.67
C PHE A 182 -13.92 14.34 17.84
N ALA A 183 -15.14 14.42 18.36
CA ALA A 183 -16.36 14.13 17.60
C ALA A 183 -16.57 15.12 16.44
N TYR A 184 -16.36 16.42 16.64
CA TYR A 184 -16.40 17.40 15.55
C TYR A 184 -15.28 17.20 14.53
N HIS A 185 -14.09 16.77 14.97
CA HIS A 185 -13.02 16.38 14.05
C HIS A 185 -13.45 15.18 13.19
N ALA A 186 -14.06 14.15 13.79
CA ALA A 186 -14.61 13.01 13.04
C ALA A 186 -15.65 13.46 12.00
N GLN A 187 -16.55 14.39 12.37
CA GLN A 187 -17.54 14.96 11.46
C GLN A 187 -16.89 15.66 10.26
N SER A 188 -15.84 16.45 10.49
CA SER A 188 -15.10 17.12 9.42
C SER A 188 -14.41 16.14 8.45
N LEU A 189 -13.98 14.99 8.94
CA LEU A 189 -13.39 13.92 8.12
C LEU A 189 -14.47 13.22 7.27
N CYS A 190 -15.68 13.03 7.79
CA CYS A 190 -16.80 12.45 7.05
C CYS A 190 -17.11 13.21 5.76
N ALA A 191 -16.98 14.55 5.76
CA ALA A 191 -17.24 15.37 4.59
C ALA A 191 -16.36 15.01 3.37
N LYS A 192 -15.21 14.36 3.59
CA LYS A 192 -14.24 13.93 2.55
C LYS A 192 -14.49 12.52 2.03
N LEU A 193 -15.51 11.83 2.53
CA LEU A 193 -15.86 10.47 2.12
C LEU A 193 -16.86 10.45 0.96
N PRO A 194 -16.89 9.37 0.16
CA PRO A 194 -17.92 9.14 -0.85
C PRO A 194 -19.33 9.16 -0.24
N PRO A 195 -20.37 9.61 -0.99
CA PRO A 195 -21.72 9.83 -0.45
C PRO A 195 -22.30 8.66 0.34
N LEU A 196 -22.21 7.44 -0.22
CA LEU A 196 -22.80 6.24 0.38
C LEU A 196 -22.21 5.90 1.76
N ILE A 197 -20.89 6.06 1.92
CA ILE A 197 -20.18 5.78 3.18
C ILE A 197 -20.32 6.95 4.13
N ARG A 198 -20.32 8.18 3.58
CA ARG A 198 -20.46 9.43 4.34
C ARG A 198 -21.73 9.45 5.16
N GLU A 199 -22.88 9.14 4.55
CA GLU A 199 -24.18 9.18 5.21
C GLU A 199 -24.19 8.31 6.48
N THR A 200 -23.78 7.05 6.36
CA THR A 200 -23.75 6.11 7.49
C THR A 200 -22.83 6.59 8.62
N LEU A 201 -21.63 7.08 8.28
CA LEU A 201 -20.68 7.53 9.30
C LEU A 201 -21.07 8.89 9.89
N THR A 202 -21.65 9.80 9.10
CA THR A 202 -22.12 11.09 9.58
C THR A 202 -23.24 10.91 10.61
N ASN A 203 -24.23 10.06 10.32
CA ASN A 203 -25.32 9.77 11.26
C ASN A 203 -24.79 9.21 12.59
N ALA A 204 -23.80 8.33 12.52
CA ALA A 204 -23.17 7.75 13.72
C ALA A 204 -22.37 8.79 14.54
N VAL A 205 -21.68 9.71 13.86
CA VAL A 205 -20.92 10.80 14.51
C VAL A 205 -21.86 11.84 15.11
N GLU A 206 -22.95 12.18 14.43
CA GLU A 206 -23.96 13.11 14.92
C GLU A 206 -24.67 12.59 16.17
N ALA A 207 -24.96 11.28 16.21
CA ALA A 207 -25.47 10.63 17.41
C ALA A 207 -24.46 10.71 18.57
N ASP A 208 -23.17 10.49 18.31
CA ASP A 208 -22.10 10.65 19.31
C ASP A 208 -22.04 12.10 19.83
N ILE A 209 -22.15 13.11 18.94
CA ILE A 209 -22.15 14.55 19.31
C ILE A 209 -23.38 14.89 20.15
N ALA A 210 -24.57 14.42 19.77
CA ALA A 210 -25.81 14.69 20.50
C ALA A 210 -25.70 14.14 21.93
N ARG A 211 -25.29 12.88 22.08
CA ARG A 211 -25.10 12.27 23.39
C ARG A 211 -24.06 13.01 24.25
N LEU A 212 -22.95 13.42 23.70
CA LEU A 212 -21.91 14.16 24.43
C LEU A 212 -22.38 15.54 24.89
N LYS A 213 -23.21 16.23 24.10
CA LYS A 213 -23.80 17.49 24.50
C LYS A 213 -24.78 17.34 25.68
N GLU A 214 -25.54 16.26 25.67
CA GLU A 214 -26.46 15.94 26.78
C GLU A 214 -25.68 15.65 28.08
N HIS A 215 -24.63 14.85 28.02
CA HIS A 215 -23.76 14.57 29.16
C HIS A 215 -23.01 15.82 29.67
N ALA A 216 -22.58 16.70 28.77
CA ALA A 216 -21.95 17.95 29.15
C ALA A 216 -22.90 18.95 29.83
N ALA A 217 -24.22 18.91 29.46
CA ALA A 217 -25.23 19.73 30.08
C ALA A 217 -25.70 19.24 31.47
N ASN A 218 -25.63 17.92 31.73
CA ASN A 218 -26.09 17.27 32.95
C ASN A 218 -24.97 16.46 33.65
N PRO A 219 -23.90 17.08 34.16
CA PRO A 219 -22.76 16.38 34.72
C PRO A 219 -23.09 15.62 36.05
N THR A 220 -24.23 15.85 36.66
CA THR A 220 -24.60 15.29 37.97
C THR A 220 -25.25 13.92 37.90
N GLN A 221 -25.61 13.38 36.75
CA GLN A 221 -26.27 12.06 36.62
C GLN A 221 -25.32 10.87 36.51
N ILE A 222 -24.01 11.08 36.51
CA ILE A 222 -23.02 9.99 36.28
C ILE A 222 -22.37 9.51 37.58
N ALA A 223 -22.75 10.06 38.71
CA ALA A 223 -22.20 9.71 40.05
C ALA A 223 -23.18 8.82 40.85
N VAL A 224 -23.63 7.70 40.27
CA VAL A 224 -24.30 6.63 41.00
C VAL A 224 -23.76 5.29 40.60
#